data_4f42316130980263a3f7c269a47aca43
#
_entry.id   4f42316130980263a3f7c269a47aca43
#
_cell.length_a   1.000
_cell.length_b   1.000
_cell.length_c   1.000
_cell.angle_alpha   90.00
_cell.angle_beta   90.00
_cell.angle_gamma   90.00
#
_symmetry.space_group_name_H-M   'P 1'
#
loop_
_entity.id
_entity.type
_entity.pdbx_description
1 polymer ?
#
loop_
_entity_poly.entity_id
_entity_poly.type
_entity_poly.pdbx_seq_one_letter_code
_entity_poly.pdbx_strand_id
1 'polypeptide(L)'
;MKKIFSLLFILPLAYSCTVAQNPSKYANIITEQSSKDHLTILASKEFAGRGTNQEGGKKTVKYLAEQFESFGLKPIVNGSYYQPVALMQVAYKVDSFQLAGQSLINGQDFYIQGDNTNATFHGEEIFFVGYGIQDEKFNELKNTDLTGKIVLVINEGEPTDADGKSLITGTTDKSTWSTSRFKRIQELTKLNPKLILAVNSQNEAMITRMNNRGMMGRVALDRGNAAPNQRQSVPVVHIKKSIADQLLAKANTSFDQFIATKSATPSTAKVIKSTLHASMGVKQEKFTDPNVVGFLEGSDLKDEIIVVCGHWDHDGILPDGTYFPGADDNGSGTVAVIELAKAFAQAKKDGKGPRRSILFIALAAEEKGLLGSQYYVENPIFPLAQTVACINIDMIGRIDDKHLNGDHNYIHVIGVNKLSTDLKPIVEKANAEIKMKLDYDYDHPEEPMRLYYRSDHYNFAKNGIPSLFFFSGLHPHYHTPEDTIDKIDFTMMTKREKLIFNTTWEIANRDKKPVVDMPLEDAQGTGR
;
A
#
# COMPACT_ATOMS: atom_id res chain seq x y z
N MET A 1 -82.07 1.59 -31.24
CA MET A 1 -81.13 2.66 -30.73
C MET A 1 -80.43 2.11 -29.52
N LYS A 2 -79.15 1.65 -29.74
CA LYS A 2 -78.32 1.15 -28.63
C LYS A 2 -77.39 2.29 -28.22
N LYS A 3 -77.51 2.76 -26.98
CA LYS A 3 -76.57 3.75 -26.38
C LYS A 3 -75.35 3.04 -25.89
N ILE A 4 -74.17 3.40 -26.48
CA ILE A 4 -72.84 2.98 -26.02
C ILE A 4 -72.41 3.98 -24.96
N PHE A 5 -72.22 3.50 -23.71
CA PHE A 5 -71.59 4.28 -22.63
C PHE A 5 -70.07 4.01 -22.70
N SER A 6 -69.31 5.00 -23.11
CA SER A 6 -67.80 4.98 -22.99
C SER A 6 -67.42 5.34 -21.56
N LEU A 7 -66.88 4.38 -20.84
CA LEU A 7 -66.28 4.59 -19.54
C LEU A 7 -64.80 5.10 -19.74
N LEU A 8 -64.60 6.39 -19.45
CA LEU A 8 -63.25 6.98 -19.43
C LEU A 8 -62.54 6.56 -18.14
N PHE A 9 -61.54 5.65 -18.23
CA PHE A 9 -60.64 5.34 -17.13
C PHE A 9 -59.58 6.44 -17.01
N ILE A 10 -59.73 7.32 -16.01
CA ILE A 10 -58.67 8.27 -15.63
C ILE A 10 -57.70 7.51 -14.73
N LEU A 11 -56.51 7.14 -15.28
CA LEU A 11 -55.38 6.68 -14.49
C LEU A 11 -54.83 7.89 -13.71
N PRO A 12 -54.73 7.83 -12.38
CA PRO A 12 -54.01 8.86 -11.65
C PRO A 12 -52.49 8.72 -11.95
N LEU A 13 -51.91 9.70 -12.67
CA LEU A 13 -50.48 9.90 -12.70
C LEU A 13 -50.02 10.26 -11.28
N ALA A 14 -49.51 9.29 -10.56
CA ALA A 14 -48.77 9.54 -9.32
C ALA A 14 -47.49 10.27 -9.69
N TYR A 15 -47.50 11.59 -9.64
CA TYR A 15 -46.29 12.40 -9.60
C TYR A 15 -45.58 12.07 -8.27
N SER A 16 -44.62 11.18 -8.30
CA SER A 16 -43.63 11.06 -7.22
C SER A 16 -42.86 12.37 -7.18
N CYS A 17 -43.27 13.31 -6.35
CA CYS A 17 -42.39 14.38 -5.91
C CYS A 17 -41.22 13.73 -5.19
N THR A 18 -40.10 13.49 -5.87
CA THR A 18 -38.83 13.22 -5.24
C THR A 18 -38.46 14.49 -4.48
N VAL A 19 -38.82 14.56 -3.21
CA VAL A 19 -38.27 15.57 -2.30
C VAL A 19 -36.76 15.37 -2.34
N ALA A 20 -36.02 16.38 -2.81
CA ALA A 20 -34.58 16.37 -2.85
C ALA A 20 -34.08 15.94 -1.46
N GLN A 21 -33.42 14.79 -1.39
CA GLN A 21 -32.88 14.29 -0.12
C GLN A 21 -31.75 15.23 0.28
N ASN A 22 -31.88 15.85 1.46
CA ASN A 22 -30.85 16.76 1.97
C ASN A 22 -29.74 15.96 2.65
N PRO A 23 -28.56 15.77 2.02
CA PRO A 23 -27.45 15.01 2.61
C PRO A 23 -26.93 15.64 3.88
N SER A 24 -26.97 16.97 4.02
CA SER A 24 -26.42 17.71 5.16
C SER A 24 -27.07 17.32 6.48
N LYS A 25 -28.36 16.91 6.49
CA LYS A 25 -28.99 16.37 7.70
C LYS A 25 -28.23 15.18 8.26
N TYR A 26 -27.81 14.27 7.39
CA TYR A 26 -27.13 13.04 7.79
C TYR A 26 -25.62 13.21 7.93
N ALA A 27 -25.00 14.04 7.11
CA ALA A 27 -23.60 14.45 7.29
C ALA A 27 -23.37 15.06 8.69
N ASN A 28 -24.34 15.78 9.25
CA ASN A 28 -24.23 16.39 10.58
C ASN A 28 -24.36 15.39 11.75
N ILE A 29 -24.62 14.12 11.50
CA ILE A 29 -24.51 13.03 12.47
C ILE A 29 -23.03 12.77 12.80
N ILE A 30 -22.15 13.01 11.82
CA ILE A 30 -20.69 12.95 11.96
C ILE A 30 -20.24 14.19 12.77
N THR A 31 -19.67 13.97 13.95
CA THR A 31 -19.26 15.04 14.86
C THR A 31 -17.82 14.85 15.32
N GLU A 32 -17.15 15.95 15.64
CA GLU A 32 -15.78 15.89 16.19
C GLU A 32 -15.68 14.99 17.42
N GLN A 33 -16.67 15.06 18.32
CA GLN A 33 -16.68 14.23 19.52
C GLN A 33 -16.78 12.75 19.19
N SER A 34 -17.69 12.36 18.27
CA SER A 34 -17.85 10.96 17.87
C SER A 34 -16.59 10.41 17.20
N SER A 35 -16.00 11.15 16.25
CA SER A 35 -14.75 10.77 15.59
C SER A 35 -13.60 10.65 16.60
N LYS A 36 -13.52 11.57 17.55
CA LYS A 36 -12.52 11.55 18.63
C LYS A 36 -12.70 10.34 19.56
N ASP A 37 -13.94 9.99 19.91
CA ASP A 37 -14.22 8.86 20.80
C ASP A 37 -13.76 7.55 20.15
N HIS A 38 -14.10 7.32 18.87
CA HIS A 38 -13.64 6.15 18.12
C HIS A 38 -12.12 6.12 17.99
N LEU A 39 -11.50 7.24 17.60
CA LEU A 39 -10.06 7.29 17.42
C LEU A 39 -9.28 7.11 18.73
N THR A 40 -9.82 7.62 19.86
CA THR A 40 -9.23 7.41 21.17
C THR A 40 -9.13 5.92 21.52
N ILE A 41 -10.12 5.13 21.12
CA ILE A 41 -10.11 3.68 21.30
C ILE A 41 -9.09 3.03 20.35
N LEU A 42 -9.19 3.31 19.06
CA LEU A 42 -8.37 2.67 18.02
C LEU A 42 -6.88 2.98 18.15
N ALA A 43 -6.51 4.21 18.55
CA ALA A 43 -5.13 4.63 18.76
C ALA A 43 -4.61 4.38 20.18
N SER A 44 -5.40 3.71 21.04
CA SER A 44 -5.00 3.45 22.43
C SER A 44 -3.91 2.36 22.52
N LYS A 45 -3.19 2.37 23.65
CA LYS A 45 -2.23 1.32 24.00
C LYS A 45 -2.89 -0.07 24.09
N GLU A 46 -4.17 -0.13 24.42
CA GLU A 46 -4.91 -1.39 24.49
C GLU A 46 -5.05 -2.03 23.11
N PHE A 47 -5.23 -1.22 22.07
CA PHE A 47 -5.31 -1.68 20.67
C PHE A 47 -3.93 -1.86 20.04
N ALA A 48 -2.85 -1.58 20.77
CA ALA A 48 -1.48 -1.98 20.48
C ALA A 48 -1.05 -1.67 19.02
N GLY A 49 -1.47 -0.51 18.50
CA GLY A 49 -1.16 -0.08 17.13
C GLY A 49 -1.73 -0.98 16.03
N ARG A 50 -2.73 -1.79 16.35
CA ARG A 50 -3.54 -2.58 15.38
C ARG A 50 -2.71 -3.46 14.44
N GLY A 51 -1.56 -3.96 14.93
CA GLY A 51 -0.62 -4.72 14.10
C GLY A 51 -1.25 -5.98 13.50
N THR A 52 -0.91 -6.24 12.23
CA THR A 52 -1.25 -7.48 11.52
C THR A 52 -0.74 -8.69 12.31
N ASN A 53 -1.59 -9.71 12.51
CA ASN A 53 -1.30 -10.91 13.32
C ASN A 53 -0.97 -10.62 14.80
N GLN A 54 -1.41 -9.48 15.34
CA GLN A 54 -1.19 -9.10 16.74
C GLN A 54 -2.52 -9.01 17.51
N GLU A 55 -2.46 -9.05 18.84
CA GLU A 55 -3.65 -8.96 19.69
C GLU A 55 -4.40 -7.63 19.51
N GLY A 56 -3.69 -6.53 19.24
CA GLY A 56 -4.30 -5.25 18.93
C GLY A 56 -5.17 -5.30 17.66
N GLY A 57 -4.70 -5.97 16.61
CA GLY A 57 -5.50 -6.22 15.41
C GLY A 57 -6.77 -7.02 15.70
N LYS A 58 -6.69 -8.09 16.50
CA LYS A 58 -7.87 -8.89 16.90
C LYS A 58 -8.91 -8.06 17.65
N LYS A 59 -8.48 -7.17 18.56
CA LYS A 59 -9.38 -6.25 19.26
C LYS A 59 -10.03 -5.28 18.30
N THR A 60 -9.26 -4.77 17.34
CA THR A 60 -9.74 -3.83 16.32
C THR A 60 -10.86 -4.44 15.48
N VAL A 61 -10.64 -5.64 14.93
CA VAL A 61 -11.66 -6.29 14.10
C VAL A 61 -12.95 -6.60 14.87
N LYS A 62 -12.82 -6.98 16.13
CA LYS A 62 -13.99 -7.16 17.00
C LYS A 62 -14.75 -5.85 17.21
N TYR A 63 -14.04 -4.78 17.57
CA TYR A 63 -14.63 -3.46 17.77
C TYR A 63 -15.37 -2.96 16.53
N LEU A 64 -14.77 -3.10 15.36
CA LEU A 64 -15.38 -2.68 14.08
C LEU A 64 -16.67 -3.44 13.78
N ALA A 65 -16.66 -4.77 13.98
CA ALA A 65 -17.87 -5.58 13.80
C ALA A 65 -18.99 -5.18 14.75
N GLU A 66 -18.67 -4.92 16.03
CA GLU A 66 -19.63 -4.43 17.03
C GLU A 66 -20.23 -3.06 16.65
N GLN A 67 -19.43 -2.15 16.04
CA GLN A 67 -19.94 -0.89 15.55
C GLN A 67 -20.91 -1.11 14.37
N PHE A 68 -20.56 -1.91 13.38
CA PHE A 68 -21.42 -2.22 12.24
C PHE A 68 -22.72 -2.89 12.68
N GLU A 69 -22.67 -3.81 13.62
CA GLU A 69 -23.84 -4.46 14.22
C GLU A 69 -24.75 -3.44 14.92
N SER A 70 -24.17 -2.55 15.73
CA SER A 70 -24.92 -1.53 16.48
C SER A 70 -25.69 -0.56 15.59
N PHE A 71 -25.18 -0.29 14.39
CA PHE A 71 -25.85 0.53 13.38
C PHE A 71 -26.93 -0.25 12.62
N GLY A 72 -26.96 -1.57 12.70
CA GLY A 72 -27.88 -2.44 12.00
C GLY A 72 -27.47 -2.76 10.56
N LEU A 73 -26.18 -2.72 10.26
CA LEU A 73 -25.64 -3.23 9.01
C LEU A 73 -25.78 -4.75 8.94
N LYS A 74 -25.90 -5.30 7.73
CA LYS A 74 -26.07 -6.74 7.55
C LYS A 74 -24.72 -7.48 7.57
N PRO A 75 -24.58 -8.58 8.32
CA PRO A 75 -23.44 -9.49 8.27
C PRO A 75 -23.58 -10.43 7.06
N ILE A 76 -22.93 -10.13 5.93
CA ILE A 76 -23.17 -10.81 4.65
C ILE A 76 -22.14 -11.86 4.29
N VAL A 77 -21.08 -12.02 5.09
CA VAL A 77 -20.07 -13.05 4.86
C VAL A 77 -20.49 -14.32 5.59
N ASN A 78 -21.35 -15.13 4.99
CA ASN A 78 -21.93 -16.33 5.61
C ASN A 78 -22.58 -16.05 6.99
N GLY A 79 -23.26 -14.91 7.13
CA GLY A 79 -23.87 -14.49 8.40
C GLY A 79 -22.89 -13.83 9.38
N SER A 80 -21.66 -13.52 8.96
CA SER A 80 -20.62 -12.87 9.74
C SER A 80 -20.23 -11.51 9.13
N TYR A 81 -19.61 -10.64 9.93
CA TYR A 81 -18.97 -9.41 9.49
C TYR A 81 -17.53 -9.64 9.00
N TYR A 82 -16.98 -10.85 9.15
CA TYR A 82 -15.58 -11.15 8.90
C TYR A 82 -15.40 -11.86 7.56
N GLN A 83 -14.69 -11.23 6.62
CA GLN A 83 -14.15 -11.90 5.44
C GLN A 83 -12.72 -12.35 5.78
N PRO A 84 -12.48 -13.64 6.03
CA PRO A 84 -11.16 -14.11 6.44
C PRO A 84 -10.18 -13.96 5.29
N VAL A 85 -9.13 -13.16 5.50
CA VAL A 85 -8.00 -13.03 4.57
C VAL A 85 -6.93 -14.02 4.98
N ALA A 86 -6.71 -15.03 4.15
CA ALA A 86 -5.69 -16.04 4.39
C ALA A 86 -4.31 -15.45 4.10
N LEU A 87 -3.48 -15.39 5.12
CA LEU A 87 -2.16 -14.77 5.09
C LEU A 87 -1.07 -15.76 5.51
N MET A 88 0.15 -15.48 5.06
CA MET A 88 1.32 -16.25 5.38
C MET A 88 2.48 -15.31 5.74
N GLN A 89 3.00 -15.43 6.95
CA GLN A 89 4.28 -14.82 7.31
C GLN A 89 5.41 -15.67 6.73
N VAL A 90 6.24 -15.04 5.91
CA VAL A 90 7.45 -15.64 5.35
C VAL A 90 8.64 -14.97 6.01
N ALA A 91 9.34 -15.66 6.88
CA ALA A 91 10.53 -15.16 7.55
C ALA A 91 11.78 -15.88 7.03
N TYR A 92 12.89 -15.16 6.90
CA TYR A 92 14.15 -15.76 6.55
C TYR A 92 14.74 -16.48 7.76
N LYS A 93 15.11 -17.74 7.54
CA LYS A 93 15.83 -18.56 8.52
C LYS A 93 17.27 -18.70 8.06
N VAL A 94 18.21 -18.36 8.90
CA VAL A 94 19.64 -18.53 8.66
C VAL A 94 20.16 -19.47 9.74
N ASP A 95 20.47 -20.72 9.35
CA ASP A 95 21.04 -21.70 10.26
C ASP A 95 22.55 -21.46 10.47
N SER A 96 23.22 -21.01 9.41
CA SER A 96 24.62 -20.61 9.46
C SER A 96 24.95 -19.67 8.29
N PHE A 97 25.84 -18.72 8.52
CA PHE A 97 26.42 -17.89 7.47
C PHE A 97 27.89 -17.57 7.84
N GLN A 98 28.81 -18.19 7.13
CA GLN A 98 30.24 -17.97 7.29
C GLN A 98 30.82 -17.37 6.01
N LEU A 99 31.50 -16.25 6.12
CA LEU A 99 32.12 -15.54 5.01
C LEU A 99 33.54 -15.13 5.39
N ALA A 100 34.51 -15.47 4.56
CA ALA A 100 35.92 -15.19 4.79
C ALA A 100 36.47 -15.67 6.18
N GLY A 101 35.92 -16.80 6.67
CA GLY A 101 36.28 -17.37 7.98
C GLY A 101 35.56 -16.74 9.18
N GLN A 102 34.67 -15.79 8.97
CA GLN A 102 33.87 -15.15 10.02
C GLN A 102 32.42 -15.66 9.99
N SER A 103 31.83 -15.91 11.17
CA SER A 103 30.40 -16.16 11.32
C SER A 103 29.64 -14.85 11.37
N LEU A 104 28.66 -14.68 10.48
CA LEU A 104 27.83 -13.49 10.37
C LEU A 104 26.41 -13.77 10.84
N ILE A 105 25.77 -12.75 11.43
CA ILE A 105 24.44 -12.83 12.03
C ILE A 105 23.45 -12.02 11.21
N ASN A 106 22.37 -12.68 10.76
CA ASN A 106 21.26 -12.01 10.07
C ASN A 106 20.60 -10.95 10.97
N GLY A 107 20.33 -9.76 10.45
CA GLY A 107 19.80 -8.62 11.22
C GLY A 107 20.86 -7.85 12.00
N GLN A 108 22.10 -8.32 12.02
CA GLN A 108 23.21 -7.66 12.68
C GLN A 108 24.34 -7.31 11.68
N ASP A 109 24.70 -8.23 10.83
CA ASP A 109 25.79 -8.10 9.86
C ASP A 109 25.29 -7.97 8.42
N PHE A 110 24.13 -8.50 8.15
CA PHE A 110 23.47 -8.49 6.85
C PHE A 110 21.96 -8.62 6.99
N TYR A 111 21.23 -8.41 5.88
CA TYR A 111 19.85 -8.82 5.70
C TYR A 111 19.67 -9.52 4.36
N ILE A 112 18.61 -10.33 4.24
CA ILE A 112 18.31 -11.11 3.03
C ILE A 112 17.09 -10.50 2.34
N GLN A 113 17.13 -10.45 1.00
CA GLN A 113 16.02 -10.04 0.17
C GLN A 113 15.71 -11.11 -0.89
N GLY A 114 14.43 -11.23 -1.27
CA GLY A 114 13.95 -12.16 -2.28
C GLY A 114 13.22 -13.37 -1.69
N ASP A 115 12.65 -14.21 -2.57
CA ASP A 115 12.00 -15.46 -2.20
C ASP A 115 13.06 -16.57 -2.19
N ASN A 116 13.52 -16.95 -1.02
CA ASN A 116 14.54 -17.98 -0.90
C ASN A 116 13.90 -19.32 -0.55
N THR A 117 14.25 -20.33 -1.30
CA THR A 117 14.05 -21.73 -0.92
C THR A 117 15.13 -22.16 0.07
N ASN A 118 14.87 -23.22 0.84
CA ASN A 118 15.89 -23.83 1.68
C ASN A 118 17.07 -24.27 0.82
N ALA A 119 18.26 -23.72 1.09
CA ALA A 119 19.45 -24.01 0.32
C ALA A 119 20.73 -23.89 1.16
N THR A 120 21.71 -24.75 0.81
CA THR A 120 23.06 -24.67 1.33
C THR A 120 23.97 -24.15 0.24
N PHE A 121 24.75 -23.16 0.59
CA PHE A 121 25.70 -22.49 -0.31
C PHE A 121 27.12 -22.80 0.14
N HIS A 122 27.92 -23.19 -0.83
CA HIS A 122 29.36 -23.40 -0.63
C HIS A 122 30.10 -22.80 -1.82
N GLY A 123 31.17 -22.06 -1.57
CA GLY A 123 32.06 -21.51 -2.56
C GLY A 123 33.41 -21.10 -1.97
N GLU A 124 34.46 -21.21 -2.78
CA GLU A 124 35.80 -20.78 -2.45
C GLU A 124 36.25 -19.56 -3.25
N GLU A 125 35.37 -19.11 -4.17
CA GLU A 125 35.60 -17.99 -5.04
C GLU A 125 34.36 -17.08 -5.05
N ILE A 126 34.60 -15.77 -4.96
CA ILE A 126 33.61 -14.71 -5.05
C ILE A 126 33.95 -13.83 -6.26
N PHE A 127 33.02 -13.64 -7.16
CA PHE A 127 33.18 -12.85 -8.37
C PHE A 127 32.79 -11.40 -8.10
N PHE A 128 33.77 -10.53 -7.92
CA PHE A 128 33.53 -9.10 -7.79
C PHE A 128 33.30 -8.50 -9.18
N VAL A 129 32.09 -7.98 -9.41
CA VAL A 129 31.62 -7.50 -10.71
C VAL A 129 31.48 -5.97 -10.79
N GLY A 130 32.17 -5.24 -9.89
CA GLY A 130 32.09 -3.79 -9.87
C GLY A 130 30.66 -3.30 -9.57
N TYR A 131 30.13 -2.42 -10.41
CA TYR A 131 28.72 -1.99 -10.36
C TYR A 131 27.76 -3.02 -10.96
N GLY A 132 28.24 -4.04 -11.68
CA GLY A 132 27.39 -5.03 -12.35
C GLY A 132 26.50 -4.45 -13.48
N ILE A 133 26.94 -3.36 -14.08
CA ILE A 133 26.18 -2.65 -15.12
C ILE A 133 26.34 -3.36 -16.46
N GLN A 134 25.23 -3.54 -17.15
CA GLN A 134 25.13 -4.06 -18.52
C GLN A 134 24.34 -3.05 -19.37
N ASP A 135 25.04 -2.04 -19.85
CA ASP A 135 24.48 -1.02 -20.72
C ASP A 135 25.25 -1.00 -22.07
N GLU A 136 24.63 -0.51 -23.11
CA GLU A 136 25.26 -0.40 -24.43
C GLU A 136 26.55 0.41 -24.41
N LYS A 137 26.57 1.49 -23.59
CA LYS A 137 27.73 2.38 -23.47
C LYS A 137 28.75 1.92 -22.42
N PHE A 138 28.29 1.15 -21.42
CA PHE A 138 29.16 0.69 -20.34
C PHE A 138 28.74 -0.70 -19.86
N ASN A 139 29.58 -1.71 -20.09
CA ASN A 139 29.28 -3.09 -19.77
C ASN A 139 30.47 -3.77 -19.05
N GLU A 140 30.30 -3.99 -17.74
CA GLU A 140 31.29 -4.68 -16.88
C GLU A 140 31.24 -6.21 -17.02
N LEU A 141 30.13 -6.73 -17.53
CA LEU A 141 29.85 -8.18 -17.58
C LEU A 141 30.02 -8.78 -18.98
N LYS A 142 30.56 -8.01 -19.91
CA LYS A 142 30.80 -8.51 -21.28
C LYS A 142 31.68 -9.76 -21.23
N ASN A 143 31.17 -10.88 -21.77
CA ASN A 143 31.82 -12.19 -21.80
C ASN A 143 32.06 -12.82 -20.41
N THR A 144 31.29 -12.43 -19.39
CA THR A 144 31.39 -13.00 -18.03
C THR A 144 30.24 -13.96 -17.79
N ASP A 145 30.53 -15.24 -17.56
CA ASP A 145 29.54 -16.22 -17.14
C ASP A 145 29.43 -16.21 -15.60
N LEU A 146 28.26 -15.81 -15.11
CA LEU A 146 27.95 -15.78 -13.67
C LEU A 146 27.10 -16.98 -13.22
N THR A 147 26.74 -17.88 -14.13
CA THR A 147 25.89 -19.03 -13.80
C THR A 147 26.47 -19.86 -12.67
N GLY A 148 25.72 -20.01 -11.59
CA GLY A 148 26.13 -20.76 -10.40
C GLY A 148 27.27 -20.15 -9.58
N LYS A 149 27.66 -18.90 -9.85
CA LYS A 149 28.72 -18.20 -9.13
C LYS A 149 28.17 -17.43 -7.91
N ILE A 150 29.03 -17.19 -6.94
CA ILE A 150 28.79 -16.24 -5.85
C ILE A 150 29.30 -14.89 -6.31
N VAL A 151 28.44 -13.90 -6.36
CA VAL A 151 28.74 -12.58 -6.93
C VAL A 151 28.78 -11.54 -5.82
N LEU A 152 29.78 -10.65 -5.84
CA LEU A 152 29.84 -9.43 -5.03
C LEU A 152 29.63 -8.23 -5.95
N VAL A 153 28.68 -7.35 -5.59
CA VAL A 153 28.33 -6.17 -6.40
C VAL A 153 28.22 -4.91 -5.53
N ILE A 154 28.69 -3.79 -6.06
CA ILE A 154 28.44 -2.45 -5.50
C ILE A 154 27.05 -2.01 -5.97
N ASN A 155 26.06 -2.02 -5.07
CA ASN A 155 24.66 -1.76 -5.39
C ASN A 155 24.26 -0.29 -5.19
N GLU A 156 25.15 0.63 -5.57
CA GLU A 156 24.85 2.07 -5.64
C GLU A 156 25.80 2.76 -6.63
N GLY A 157 25.45 4.01 -6.99
CA GLY A 157 26.27 4.82 -7.87
C GLY A 157 26.35 4.28 -9.30
N GLU A 158 27.19 4.89 -10.08
CA GLU A 158 27.52 4.52 -11.46
C GLU A 158 28.87 5.14 -11.86
N PRO A 159 29.56 4.60 -12.88
CA PRO A 159 30.85 5.13 -13.28
C PRO A 159 30.73 6.52 -13.88
N THR A 160 31.68 7.39 -13.54
CA THR A 160 31.78 8.75 -14.07
C THR A 160 33.15 9.01 -14.68
N ASP A 161 33.18 9.93 -15.64
CA ASP A 161 34.45 10.45 -16.19
C ASP A 161 35.16 11.42 -15.22
N ALA A 162 36.25 12.00 -15.66
CA ALA A 162 37.04 12.94 -14.86
C ALA A 162 36.24 14.20 -14.48
N ASP A 163 35.29 14.61 -15.34
CA ASP A 163 34.41 15.78 -15.14
C ASP A 163 33.19 15.46 -14.28
N GLY A 164 33.00 14.21 -13.85
CA GLY A 164 31.85 13.76 -13.05
C GLY A 164 30.60 13.46 -13.85
N LYS A 165 30.68 13.37 -15.18
CA LYS A 165 29.58 12.97 -16.03
C LYS A 165 29.42 11.46 -16.02
N SER A 166 28.18 10.98 -15.97
CA SER A 166 27.87 9.56 -16.10
C SER A 166 28.35 9.00 -17.44
N LEU A 167 29.05 7.88 -17.43
CA LEU A 167 29.45 7.18 -18.66
C LEU A 167 28.27 6.54 -19.40
N ILE A 168 27.10 6.50 -18.78
CA ILE A 168 25.86 5.94 -19.34
C ILE A 168 25.05 7.05 -20.00
N THR A 169 24.73 8.13 -19.28
CA THR A 169 23.95 9.25 -19.83
C THR A 169 24.78 10.20 -20.68
N GLY A 170 26.09 10.31 -20.39
CA GLY A 170 26.98 11.31 -20.99
C GLY A 170 26.81 12.72 -20.41
N THR A 171 26.00 12.87 -19.36
CA THR A 171 25.70 14.13 -18.67
C THR A 171 25.94 14.02 -17.16
N THR A 172 25.68 15.09 -16.42
CA THR A 172 25.68 15.07 -14.94
C THR A 172 24.44 14.36 -14.36
N ASP A 173 23.44 14.07 -15.19
CA ASP A 173 22.24 13.37 -14.75
C ASP A 173 22.52 11.88 -14.53
N LYS A 174 22.00 11.35 -13.44
CA LYS A 174 22.15 9.94 -13.08
C LYS A 174 21.25 9.06 -13.94
N SER A 175 21.79 7.93 -14.37
CA SER A 175 21.02 6.91 -15.08
C SER A 175 20.10 6.11 -14.15
N THR A 176 19.21 5.31 -14.74
CA THR A 176 18.37 4.36 -13.99
C THR A 176 19.18 3.30 -13.25
N TRP A 177 20.44 3.05 -13.63
CA TRP A 177 21.35 2.17 -12.91
C TRP A 177 21.75 2.74 -11.54
N SER A 178 21.80 4.05 -11.40
CA SER A 178 22.10 4.73 -10.14
C SER A 178 20.85 5.04 -9.32
N THR A 179 19.74 5.41 -9.96
CA THR A 179 18.53 5.86 -9.28
C THR A 179 17.61 4.72 -8.83
N SER A 180 17.66 3.54 -9.49
CA SER A 180 16.88 2.37 -9.11
C SER A 180 17.68 1.37 -8.28
N ARG A 181 17.28 1.16 -7.04
CA ARG A 181 17.89 0.15 -6.15
C ARG A 181 17.69 -1.30 -6.65
N PHE A 182 16.70 -1.53 -7.50
CA PHE A 182 16.32 -2.88 -7.93
C PHE A 182 16.86 -3.27 -9.29
N LYS A 183 17.05 -2.31 -10.21
CA LYS A 183 17.45 -2.59 -11.60
C LYS A 183 18.69 -3.48 -11.67
N ARG A 184 19.75 -3.11 -10.95
CA ARG A 184 21.02 -3.85 -10.94
C ARG A 184 20.86 -5.29 -10.46
N ILE A 185 20.15 -5.47 -9.36
CA ILE A 185 19.86 -6.80 -8.80
C ILE A 185 19.01 -7.63 -9.78
N GLN A 186 17.98 -7.03 -10.39
CA GLN A 186 17.15 -7.71 -11.38
C GLN A 186 17.94 -8.17 -12.60
N GLU A 187 18.83 -7.32 -13.14
CA GLU A 187 19.65 -7.69 -14.29
C GLU A 187 20.67 -8.77 -13.93
N LEU A 188 21.32 -8.69 -12.77
CA LEU A 188 22.23 -9.73 -12.29
C LEU A 188 21.52 -11.07 -12.07
N THR A 189 20.31 -11.05 -11.54
CA THR A 189 19.51 -12.27 -11.30
C THR A 189 19.23 -13.03 -12.61
N LYS A 190 19.07 -12.34 -13.74
CA LYS A 190 18.86 -12.97 -15.06
C LYS A 190 20.06 -13.80 -15.52
N LEU A 191 21.24 -13.55 -14.95
CA LEU A 191 22.48 -14.29 -15.26
C LEU A 191 22.64 -15.56 -14.40
N ASN A 192 21.60 -15.93 -13.63
CA ASN A 192 21.56 -17.14 -12.79
C ASN A 192 22.76 -17.34 -11.85
N PRO A 193 23.25 -16.32 -11.12
CA PRO A 193 24.24 -16.58 -10.10
C PRO A 193 23.67 -17.46 -8.99
N LYS A 194 24.52 -18.12 -8.23
CA LYS A 194 24.11 -18.95 -7.11
C LYS A 194 23.66 -18.11 -5.90
N LEU A 195 24.32 -16.97 -5.70
CA LEU A 195 24.08 -16.03 -4.61
C LEU A 195 24.66 -14.66 -4.98
N ILE A 196 23.97 -13.59 -4.61
CA ILE A 196 24.45 -12.21 -4.77
C ILE A 196 24.73 -11.63 -3.38
N LEU A 197 25.98 -11.18 -3.16
CA LEU A 197 26.37 -10.32 -2.05
C LEU A 197 26.29 -8.86 -2.55
N ALA A 198 25.37 -8.08 -2.02
CA ALA A 198 25.17 -6.70 -2.43
C ALA A 198 25.64 -5.75 -1.32
N VAL A 199 26.41 -4.73 -1.67
CA VAL A 199 26.84 -3.71 -0.73
C VAL A 199 26.49 -2.31 -1.22
N ASN A 200 26.00 -1.48 -0.32
CA ASN A 200 25.79 -0.04 -0.52
C ASN A 200 26.00 0.71 0.80
N SER A 201 26.07 2.04 0.73
CA SER A 201 26.26 2.91 1.89
C SER A 201 25.12 2.87 2.91
N GLN A 202 23.91 2.45 2.49
CA GLN A 202 22.71 2.44 3.31
C GLN A 202 22.45 1.09 3.99
N ASN A 203 23.21 0.03 3.65
CA ASN A 203 22.94 -1.32 4.18
C ASN A 203 22.95 -1.36 5.72
N GLU A 204 23.86 -0.64 6.37
CA GLU A 204 23.95 -0.64 7.83
C GLU A 204 22.71 0.00 8.49
N ALA A 205 22.27 1.16 7.99
CA ALA A 205 21.05 1.80 8.44
C ALA A 205 19.81 0.92 8.14
N MET A 206 19.81 0.26 6.99
CA MET A 206 18.71 -0.63 6.61
C MET A 206 18.65 -1.88 7.50
N ILE A 207 19.79 -2.50 7.81
CA ILE A 207 19.88 -3.65 8.74
C ILE A 207 19.27 -3.24 10.10
N THR A 208 19.68 -2.10 10.64
CA THR A 208 19.18 -1.58 11.92
C THR A 208 17.66 -1.34 11.85
N ARG A 209 17.20 -0.68 10.79
CA ARG A 209 15.77 -0.41 10.58
C ARG A 209 14.94 -1.69 10.47
N MET A 210 15.41 -2.68 9.70
CA MET A 210 14.71 -3.94 9.52
C MET A 210 14.68 -4.76 10.81
N ASN A 211 15.78 -4.78 11.55
CA ASN A 211 15.84 -5.48 12.83
C ASN A 211 14.90 -4.86 13.86
N ASN A 212 14.93 -3.54 14.00
CA ASN A 212 14.07 -2.80 14.94
C ASN A 212 12.59 -2.94 14.60
N ARG A 213 12.23 -3.01 13.32
CA ARG A 213 10.84 -3.18 12.86
C ARG A 213 10.37 -4.64 12.78
N GLY A 214 11.18 -5.61 13.18
CA GLY A 214 10.84 -7.02 13.00
C GLY A 214 10.62 -7.43 11.54
N MET A 215 11.08 -6.61 10.58
CA MET A 215 10.85 -6.79 9.14
C MET A 215 11.82 -7.81 8.50
N MET A 216 12.24 -8.81 9.28
CA MET A 216 13.11 -9.88 8.78
C MET A 216 12.32 -10.94 7.99
N GLY A 217 11.37 -10.49 7.21
CA GLY A 217 10.48 -11.30 6.41
C GLY A 217 9.38 -10.47 5.75
N ARG A 218 8.40 -11.13 5.17
CA ARG A 218 7.23 -10.48 4.55
C ARG A 218 5.94 -11.21 4.89
N VAL A 219 4.82 -10.51 4.80
CA VAL A 219 3.49 -11.11 4.77
C VAL A 219 3.05 -11.21 3.30
N ALA A 220 2.37 -12.30 2.96
CA ALA A 220 1.78 -12.51 1.64
C ALA A 220 0.43 -13.21 1.77
N LEU A 221 -0.39 -13.17 0.74
CA LEU A 221 -1.59 -13.99 0.68
C LEU A 221 -1.22 -15.48 0.63
N ASP A 222 -1.87 -16.30 1.49
CA ASP A 222 -1.77 -17.75 1.39
C ASP A 222 -2.68 -18.24 0.25
N ARG A 223 -2.09 -18.58 -0.85
CA ARG A 223 -2.80 -19.11 -2.03
C ARG A 223 -2.88 -20.64 -2.04
N GLY A 224 -2.63 -21.28 -0.89
CA GLY A 224 -2.62 -22.73 -0.75
C GLY A 224 -1.45 -23.38 -1.52
N ASN A 225 -1.71 -24.55 -2.08
CA ASN A 225 -0.73 -25.31 -2.86
C ASN A 225 -0.59 -24.83 -4.33
N ALA A 226 -1.23 -23.74 -4.72
CA ALA A 226 -0.83 -23.04 -5.94
C ALA A 226 0.62 -22.62 -5.72
N ALA A 227 1.56 -23.41 -6.26
CA ALA A 227 2.97 -23.11 -6.19
C ALA A 227 3.11 -21.62 -6.56
N PRO A 228 3.70 -20.77 -5.70
CA PRO A 228 4.13 -19.48 -6.20
C PRO A 228 4.90 -19.80 -7.47
N ASN A 229 4.68 -19.04 -8.52
CA ASN A 229 5.54 -19.15 -9.70
C ASN A 229 6.95 -19.20 -9.14
N GLN A 230 7.51 -20.42 -9.05
CA GLN A 230 8.87 -20.66 -8.58
C GLN A 230 9.80 -20.20 -9.70
N ARG A 231 9.83 -18.89 -9.93
CA ARG A 231 11.07 -18.30 -10.37
C ARG A 231 12.00 -18.55 -9.19
N GLN A 232 12.94 -19.49 -9.37
CA GLN A 232 14.06 -19.62 -8.47
C GLN A 232 14.69 -18.24 -8.34
N SER A 233 14.30 -17.49 -7.31
CA SER A 233 14.87 -16.17 -7.12
C SER A 233 16.25 -16.39 -6.51
N VAL A 234 17.25 -15.86 -7.17
CA VAL A 234 18.60 -15.86 -6.65
C VAL A 234 18.61 -15.12 -5.31
N PRO A 235 19.09 -15.73 -4.22
CA PRO A 235 19.15 -15.05 -2.93
C PRO A 235 20.12 -13.86 -3.00
N VAL A 236 19.65 -12.72 -2.46
CA VAL A 236 20.42 -11.48 -2.35
C VAL A 236 20.69 -11.20 -0.88
N VAL A 237 21.95 -11.19 -0.52
CA VAL A 237 22.43 -10.92 0.85
C VAL A 237 23.06 -9.53 0.86
N HIS A 238 22.41 -8.59 1.52
CA HIS A 238 22.90 -7.22 1.68
C HIS A 238 23.81 -7.14 2.89
N ILE A 239 25.13 -7.10 2.65
CA ILE A 239 26.16 -7.09 3.69
C ILE A 239 26.56 -5.68 4.09
N LYS A 240 27.06 -5.50 5.33
CA LYS A 240 27.67 -4.25 5.78
C LYS A 240 28.90 -3.91 4.94
N LYS A 241 29.16 -2.61 4.81
CA LYS A 241 30.35 -2.09 4.11
C LYS A 241 31.64 -2.66 4.69
N SER A 242 31.78 -2.74 6.01
CA SER A 242 32.95 -3.29 6.68
C SER A 242 33.26 -4.75 6.30
N ILE A 243 32.21 -5.55 6.05
CA ILE A 243 32.36 -6.94 5.59
C ILE A 243 32.77 -6.98 4.11
N ALA A 244 32.13 -6.13 3.29
CA ALA A 244 32.50 -6.02 1.88
C ALA A 244 33.94 -5.57 1.71
N ASP A 245 34.45 -4.62 2.51
CA ASP A 245 35.79 -4.10 2.44
C ASP A 245 36.85 -5.19 2.73
N GLN A 246 36.58 -6.15 3.61
CA GLN A 246 37.48 -7.30 3.83
C GLN A 246 37.62 -8.17 2.58
N LEU A 247 36.57 -8.32 1.80
CA LEU A 247 36.63 -9.03 0.51
C LEU A 247 37.32 -8.18 -0.56
N LEU A 248 36.95 -6.91 -0.66
CA LEU A 248 37.47 -5.97 -1.64
C LEU A 248 38.96 -5.70 -1.47
N ALA A 249 39.47 -5.76 -0.24
CA ALA A 249 40.93 -5.67 0.03
C ALA A 249 41.73 -6.74 -0.74
N LYS A 250 41.17 -7.96 -0.90
CA LYS A 250 41.78 -9.03 -1.71
C LYS A 250 41.76 -8.74 -3.23
N ALA A 251 40.93 -7.79 -3.66
CA ALA A 251 40.89 -7.27 -5.02
C ALA A 251 41.67 -5.95 -5.17
N ASN A 252 42.47 -5.57 -4.15
CA ASN A 252 43.25 -4.32 -4.06
C ASN A 252 42.36 -3.05 -4.17
N THR A 253 41.23 -3.03 -3.50
CA THR A 253 40.34 -1.87 -3.41
C THR A 253 39.51 -1.91 -2.11
N SER A 254 38.75 -0.84 -1.84
CA SER A 254 37.70 -0.78 -0.84
C SER A 254 36.43 -0.23 -1.48
N PHE A 255 35.33 -0.28 -0.77
CA PHE A 255 34.05 0.30 -1.24
C PHE A 255 34.23 1.78 -1.63
N ASP A 256 34.80 2.60 -0.74
CA ASP A 256 35.00 4.03 -0.99
C ASP A 256 35.97 4.30 -2.12
N GLN A 257 37.08 3.55 -2.17
CA GLN A 257 38.07 3.66 -3.26
C GLN A 257 37.45 3.30 -4.60
N PHE A 258 36.60 2.25 -4.65
CA PHE A 258 35.96 1.84 -5.87
C PHE A 258 35.00 2.93 -6.40
N ILE A 259 34.14 3.48 -5.52
CA ILE A 259 33.21 4.55 -5.88
C ILE A 259 33.92 5.84 -6.28
N ALA A 260 35.06 6.16 -5.61
CA ALA A 260 35.84 7.34 -5.95
C ALA A 260 36.66 7.18 -7.26
N THR A 261 36.80 5.95 -7.77
CA THR A 261 37.56 5.70 -8.99
C THR A 261 36.80 6.20 -10.22
N LYS A 262 37.38 7.16 -10.91
CA LYS A 262 36.87 7.68 -12.18
C LYS A 262 37.59 6.93 -13.32
N SER A 263 36.87 6.05 -14.01
CA SER A 263 37.44 5.23 -15.08
C SER A 263 36.46 5.16 -16.25
N ALA A 264 36.96 5.54 -17.41
CA ALA A 264 36.20 5.42 -18.66
C ALA A 264 36.11 3.97 -19.18
N THR A 265 36.83 3.05 -18.56
CA THR A 265 36.92 1.65 -19.00
C THR A 265 36.17 0.77 -18.00
N PRO A 266 35.22 -0.10 -18.46
CA PRO A 266 34.58 -1.07 -17.60
C PRO A 266 35.57 -1.95 -16.88
N SER A 267 35.41 -2.14 -15.58
CA SER A 267 36.20 -3.12 -14.84
C SER A 267 35.79 -4.52 -15.27
N THR A 268 36.78 -5.38 -15.53
CA THR A 268 36.48 -6.82 -15.71
C THR A 268 36.22 -7.47 -14.36
N ALA A 269 35.33 -8.46 -14.32
CA ALA A 269 35.07 -9.23 -13.10
C ALA A 269 36.37 -9.78 -12.52
N LYS A 270 36.59 -9.59 -11.20
CA LYS A 270 37.74 -10.11 -10.48
C LYS A 270 37.35 -11.29 -9.61
N VAL A 271 38.13 -12.36 -9.65
CA VAL A 271 37.92 -13.51 -8.76
C VAL A 271 38.64 -13.24 -7.43
N ILE A 272 37.87 -13.23 -6.36
CA ILE A 272 38.37 -13.12 -4.98
C ILE A 272 38.37 -14.53 -4.38
N LYS A 273 39.55 -15.06 -4.05
CA LYS A 273 39.64 -16.31 -3.31
C LYS A 273 39.23 -16.09 -1.86
N SER A 274 38.03 -16.57 -1.54
CA SER A 274 37.44 -16.45 -0.21
C SER A 274 36.33 -17.46 -0.04
N THR A 275 36.25 -18.09 1.12
CA THR A 275 35.24 -19.10 1.43
C THR A 275 33.91 -18.45 1.81
N LEU A 276 32.82 -19.04 1.33
CA LEU A 276 31.46 -18.80 1.80
C LEU A 276 30.79 -20.15 2.08
N HIS A 277 30.27 -20.31 3.29
CA HIS A 277 29.41 -21.42 3.69
C HIS A 277 28.14 -20.84 4.31
N ALA A 278 26.98 -21.12 3.76
CA ALA A 278 25.72 -20.65 4.31
C ALA A 278 24.64 -21.71 4.18
N SER A 279 23.83 -21.85 5.23
CA SER A 279 22.57 -22.60 5.21
C SER A 279 21.45 -21.62 5.53
N MET A 280 20.60 -21.39 4.56
CA MET A 280 19.52 -20.41 4.63
C MET A 280 18.23 -21.01 4.09
N GLY A 281 17.10 -20.49 4.57
CA GLY A 281 15.80 -20.91 4.10
C GLY A 281 14.71 -19.95 4.52
N VAL A 282 13.47 -20.42 4.39
CA VAL A 282 12.29 -19.67 4.82
C VAL A 282 11.50 -20.50 5.83
N LYS A 283 11.03 -19.81 6.86
CA LYS A 283 9.97 -20.29 7.75
C LYS A 283 8.67 -19.67 7.27
N GLN A 284 7.67 -20.49 7.04
CA GLN A 284 6.33 -20.05 6.67
C GLN A 284 5.37 -20.35 7.81
N GLU A 285 4.58 -19.36 8.19
CA GLU A 285 3.58 -19.48 9.24
C GLU A 285 2.26 -18.89 8.73
N LYS A 286 1.23 -19.73 8.65
CA LYS A 286 -0.10 -19.33 8.17
C LYS A 286 -0.89 -18.70 9.30
N PHE A 287 -1.62 -17.65 8.98
CA PHE A 287 -2.55 -16.98 9.88
C PHE A 287 -3.69 -16.33 9.08
N THR A 288 -4.65 -15.75 9.79
CA THR A 288 -5.80 -15.09 9.18
C THR A 288 -6.08 -13.80 9.91
N ASP A 289 -6.13 -12.70 9.17
CA ASP A 289 -6.67 -11.43 9.64
C ASP A 289 -7.85 -11.03 8.73
N PRO A 290 -9.05 -10.74 9.26
CA PRO A 290 -10.20 -10.50 8.41
C PRO A 290 -10.29 -9.06 7.93
N ASN A 291 -10.80 -8.87 6.70
CA ASN A 291 -11.52 -7.66 6.35
C ASN A 291 -12.82 -7.64 7.16
N VAL A 292 -13.17 -6.50 7.75
CA VAL A 292 -14.44 -6.34 8.48
C VAL A 292 -15.44 -5.64 7.56
N VAL A 293 -16.59 -6.29 7.33
CA VAL A 293 -17.51 -5.93 6.27
C VAL A 293 -18.91 -5.68 6.83
N GLY A 294 -19.44 -4.48 6.60
CA GLY A 294 -20.82 -4.13 6.92
C GLY A 294 -21.60 -3.76 5.65
N PHE A 295 -22.76 -4.36 5.45
CA PHE A 295 -23.57 -4.14 4.25
C PHE A 295 -24.83 -3.33 4.55
N LEU A 296 -25.02 -2.26 3.80
CA LEU A 296 -26.26 -1.46 3.78
C LEU A 296 -26.95 -1.60 2.44
N GLU A 297 -28.03 -2.38 2.40
CA GLU A 297 -28.80 -2.60 1.17
C GLU A 297 -29.48 -1.32 0.71
N GLY A 298 -29.37 -1.02 -0.57
CA GLY A 298 -30.02 0.10 -1.24
C GLY A 298 -31.53 -0.11 -1.46
N SER A 299 -32.16 0.81 -2.17
CA SER A 299 -33.59 0.71 -2.52
C SER A 299 -33.82 0.17 -3.94
N ASP A 300 -33.98 1.05 -4.92
CA ASP A 300 -34.31 0.69 -6.31
C ASP A 300 -33.12 0.33 -7.19
N LEU A 301 -31.90 0.75 -6.81
CA LEU A 301 -30.62 0.41 -7.47
C LEU A 301 -29.75 -0.52 -6.61
N LYS A 302 -30.38 -1.38 -5.80
CA LYS A 302 -29.72 -2.19 -4.78
C LYS A 302 -28.65 -3.16 -5.30
N ASP A 303 -28.70 -3.54 -6.58
CA ASP A 303 -27.74 -4.44 -7.21
C ASP A 303 -26.46 -3.72 -7.69
N GLU A 304 -26.45 -2.39 -7.64
CA GLU A 304 -25.27 -1.56 -7.85
C GLU A 304 -24.64 -1.22 -6.49
N ILE A 305 -23.35 -1.51 -6.33
CA ILE A 305 -22.66 -1.46 -5.04
C ILE A 305 -21.58 -0.39 -5.05
N ILE A 306 -21.56 0.43 -4.02
CA ILE A 306 -20.46 1.34 -3.71
C ILE A 306 -19.65 0.72 -2.59
N VAL A 307 -18.34 0.61 -2.76
CA VAL A 307 -17.41 0.24 -1.70
C VAL A 307 -16.91 1.52 -1.02
N VAL A 308 -17.02 1.58 0.30
CA VAL A 308 -16.40 2.59 1.14
C VAL A 308 -15.40 1.88 2.03
N CYS A 309 -14.12 2.20 1.91
CA CYS A 309 -13.08 1.46 2.61
C CYS A 309 -11.98 2.35 3.18
N GLY A 310 -11.26 1.80 4.14
CA GLY A 310 -10.00 2.23 4.71
C GLY A 310 -9.41 1.05 5.44
N HIS A 311 -8.09 1.01 5.61
CA HIS A 311 -7.47 -0.11 6.30
C HIS A 311 -7.47 0.09 7.81
N TRP A 312 -7.60 -1.01 8.56
CA TRP A 312 -7.64 -0.99 10.01
C TRP A 312 -6.28 -1.27 10.66
N ASP A 313 -5.38 -1.94 9.96
CA ASP A 313 -4.06 -2.30 10.47
C ASP A 313 -3.08 -1.13 10.44
N HIS A 314 -2.06 -1.22 11.30
CA HIS A 314 -0.87 -0.37 11.28
C HIS A 314 0.34 -1.20 11.73
N ASP A 315 1.49 -0.57 12.00
CA ASP A 315 2.75 -1.26 12.32
C ASP A 315 2.72 -2.06 13.65
N GLY A 316 1.82 -1.71 14.57
CA GLY A 316 1.63 -2.46 15.81
C GLY A 316 2.70 -2.21 16.87
N ILE A 317 3.10 -3.28 17.59
CA ILE A 317 4.21 -3.28 18.52
C ILE A 317 5.37 -4.07 17.90
N LEU A 318 6.54 -3.46 17.86
CA LEU A 318 7.76 -4.09 17.38
C LEU A 318 8.37 -5.05 18.42
N PRO A 319 9.29 -5.94 18.02
CA PRO A 319 9.95 -6.87 18.95
C PRO A 319 10.71 -6.20 20.10
N ASP A 320 11.17 -4.96 19.93
CA ASP A 320 11.82 -4.17 20.97
C ASP A 320 10.83 -3.46 21.91
N GLY A 321 9.52 -3.64 21.70
CA GLY A 321 8.47 -3.02 22.49
C GLY A 321 8.05 -1.63 22.00
N THR A 322 8.64 -1.12 20.94
CA THR A 322 8.24 0.17 20.34
C THR A 322 6.80 0.08 19.84
N TYR A 323 5.97 1.03 20.25
CA TYR A 323 4.54 1.10 19.94
C TYR A 323 4.27 2.16 18.87
N PHE A 324 3.52 1.78 17.84
CA PHE A 324 3.10 2.66 16.75
C PHE A 324 1.59 2.88 16.82
N PRO A 325 1.11 4.02 17.34
CA PRO A 325 -0.33 4.27 17.50
C PRO A 325 -1.10 4.29 16.19
N GLY A 326 -0.51 4.86 15.12
CA GLY A 326 -1.14 5.03 13.82
C GLY A 326 -2.45 5.82 13.94
N ALA A 327 -2.42 6.99 14.58
CA ALA A 327 -3.64 7.76 14.80
C ALA A 327 -4.19 8.33 13.49
N ASP A 328 -3.30 8.83 12.63
CA ASP A 328 -3.69 9.24 11.29
C ASP A 328 -3.62 8.05 10.32
N ASP A 329 -2.55 7.30 10.35
CA ASP A 329 -2.31 6.14 9.48
C ASP A 329 -2.67 4.79 10.17
N ASN A 330 -3.79 4.11 9.87
CA ASN A 330 -4.96 4.73 9.26
C ASN A 330 -6.14 4.70 10.26
N GLY A 331 -5.86 5.18 11.50
CA GLY A 331 -6.91 5.36 12.51
C GLY A 331 -7.99 6.34 12.02
N SER A 332 -7.59 7.45 11.39
CA SER A 332 -8.49 8.49 10.90
C SER A 332 -9.41 7.98 9.79
N GLY A 333 -8.88 7.24 8.81
CA GLY A 333 -9.69 6.65 7.73
C GLY A 333 -10.60 5.53 8.23
N THR A 334 -10.11 4.69 9.16
CA THR A 334 -10.93 3.65 9.80
C THR A 334 -12.12 4.27 10.55
N VAL A 335 -11.91 5.37 11.29
CA VAL A 335 -12.99 6.11 11.95
C VAL A 335 -13.98 6.68 10.93
N ALA A 336 -13.50 7.23 9.83
CA ALA A 336 -14.38 7.74 8.78
C ALA A 336 -15.30 6.65 8.21
N VAL A 337 -14.79 5.42 8.01
CA VAL A 337 -15.64 4.28 7.57
C VAL A 337 -16.74 4.01 8.60
N ILE A 338 -16.45 4.07 9.92
CA ILE A 338 -17.43 3.89 11.00
C ILE A 338 -18.48 5.02 10.95
N GLU A 339 -18.06 6.26 10.90
CA GLU A 339 -18.95 7.43 10.95
C GLU A 339 -19.85 7.52 9.70
N LEU A 340 -19.31 7.23 8.52
CA LEU A 340 -20.10 7.15 7.29
C LEU A 340 -21.15 6.03 7.40
N ALA A 341 -20.75 4.85 7.87
CA ALA A 341 -21.67 3.73 8.07
C ALA A 341 -22.82 4.08 9.00
N LYS A 342 -22.55 4.73 10.12
CA LYS A 342 -23.53 5.23 11.09
C LYS A 342 -24.50 6.24 10.46
N ALA A 343 -23.98 7.22 9.71
CA ALA A 343 -24.78 8.26 9.08
C ALA A 343 -25.71 7.70 7.99
N PHE A 344 -25.22 6.81 7.13
CA PHE A 344 -26.03 6.13 6.12
C PHE A 344 -27.07 5.19 6.73
N ALA A 345 -26.72 4.46 7.79
CA ALA A 345 -27.66 3.60 8.51
C ALA A 345 -28.80 4.40 9.13
N GLN A 346 -28.52 5.59 9.70
CA GLN A 346 -29.57 6.47 10.21
C GLN A 346 -30.45 7.02 9.09
N ALA A 347 -29.88 7.40 7.96
CA ALA A 347 -30.64 7.81 6.79
C ALA A 347 -31.63 6.71 6.34
N LYS A 348 -31.18 5.46 6.33
CA LYS A 348 -32.03 4.31 6.00
C LYS A 348 -33.14 4.09 7.03
N LYS A 349 -32.85 4.20 8.33
CA LYS A 349 -33.87 4.13 9.41
C LYS A 349 -34.93 5.20 9.25
N ASP A 350 -34.55 6.39 8.80
CA ASP A 350 -35.48 7.52 8.52
C ASP A 350 -36.26 7.36 7.20
N GLY A 351 -36.09 6.24 6.47
CA GLY A 351 -36.72 6.02 5.16
C GLY A 351 -36.14 6.88 4.03
N LYS A 352 -34.93 7.40 4.23
CA LYS A 352 -34.14 8.25 3.30
C LYS A 352 -32.81 7.61 2.94
N GLY A 353 -32.74 6.27 2.96
CA GLY A 353 -31.54 5.52 2.65
C GLY A 353 -31.09 5.68 1.19
N PRO A 354 -29.88 5.17 0.87
CA PRO A 354 -29.32 5.24 -0.47
C PRO A 354 -30.12 4.40 -1.47
N ARG A 355 -30.12 4.79 -2.74
CA ARG A 355 -30.68 3.98 -3.84
C ARG A 355 -29.78 2.78 -4.15
N ARG A 356 -28.45 2.99 -4.20
CA ARG A 356 -27.43 1.94 -4.37
C ARG A 356 -27.06 1.33 -3.03
N SER A 357 -26.71 0.07 -3.04
CA SER A 357 -26.16 -0.58 -1.85
C SER A 357 -24.77 -0.06 -1.53
N ILE A 358 -24.44 -0.02 -0.25
CA ILE A 358 -23.10 0.39 0.21
C ILE A 358 -22.47 -0.75 1.00
N LEU A 359 -21.23 -1.07 0.65
CA LEU A 359 -20.40 -2.02 1.34
C LEU A 359 -19.29 -1.25 2.07
N PHE A 360 -19.38 -1.18 3.39
CA PHE A 360 -18.35 -0.60 4.24
C PHE A 360 -17.34 -1.68 4.57
N ILE A 361 -16.06 -1.44 4.26
CA ILE A 361 -15.00 -2.42 4.48
C ILE A 361 -13.84 -1.76 5.23
N ALA A 362 -13.52 -2.28 6.42
CA ALA A 362 -12.24 -2.02 7.05
C ALA A 362 -11.27 -3.14 6.61
N LEU A 363 -10.27 -2.78 5.84
CA LEU A 363 -9.36 -3.69 5.13
C LEU A 363 -8.19 -4.10 6.02
N ALA A 364 -7.74 -5.36 5.87
CA ALA A 364 -6.63 -5.93 6.62
C ALA A 364 -5.32 -5.85 5.84
N ALA A 365 -4.19 -5.76 6.55
CA ALA A 365 -2.85 -5.94 6.02
C ALA A 365 -2.53 -5.04 4.80
N GLU A 366 -3.01 -3.79 4.82
CA GLU A 366 -2.63 -2.75 3.87
C GLU A 366 -1.13 -2.48 3.95
N GLU A 367 -0.63 -2.30 5.17
CA GLU A 367 0.78 -2.04 5.52
C GLU A 367 1.74 -3.16 5.08
N LYS A 368 1.19 -4.30 4.75
CA LYS A 368 1.95 -5.47 4.26
C LYS A 368 1.88 -5.60 2.73
N GLY A 369 1.29 -4.61 2.05
CA GLY A 369 1.24 -4.50 0.59
C GLY A 369 -0.16 -4.63 0.00
N LEU A 370 -1.16 -3.96 0.57
CA LEU A 370 -2.55 -3.91 0.08
C LEU A 370 -3.22 -5.28 0.05
N LEU A 371 -2.88 -6.18 1.02
CA LEU A 371 -3.26 -7.59 0.91
C LEU A 371 -4.77 -7.82 1.12
N GLY A 372 -5.41 -7.05 2.01
CA GLY A 372 -6.85 -7.17 2.26
C GLY A 372 -7.70 -6.77 1.06
N SER A 373 -7.38 -5.65 0.44
CA SER A 373 -8.06 -5.22 -0.79
C SER A 373 -7.74 -6.12 -1.97
N GLN A 374 -6.50 -6.61 -2.08
CA GLN A 374 -6.14 -7.60 -3.09
C GLN A 374 -6.95 -8.89 -2.92
N TYR A 375 -7.05 -9.39 -1.70
CA TYR A 375 -7.85 -10.58 -1.40
C TYR A 375 -9.33 -10.35 -1.74
N TYR A 376 -9.88 -9.17 -1.39
CA TYR A 376 -11.26 -8.83 -1.69
C TYR A 376 -11.55 -8.87 -3.20
N VAL A 377 -10.72 -8.25 -4.03
CA VAL A 377 -10.97 -8.24 -5.49
C VAL A 377 -10.73 -9.61 -6.15
N GLU A 378 -9.89 -10.46 -5.55
CA GLU A 378 -9.70 -11.85 -5.99
C GLU A 378 -10.83 -12.79 -5.50
N ASN A 379 -11.46 -12.46 -4.36
CA ASN A 379 -12.53 -13.23 -3.71
C ASN A 379 -13.71 -12.31 -3.32
N PRO A 380 -14.35 -11.64 -4.27
CA PRO A 380 -15.33 -10.62 -3.97
C PRO A 380 -16.63 -11.24 -3.41
N ILE A 381 -17.22 -10.53 -2.43
CA ILE A 381 -18.52 -10.93 -1.83
C ILE A 381 -19.67 -10.78 -2.83
N PHE A 382 -19.60 -9.74 -3.65
CA PHE A 382 -20.48 -9.52 -4.80
C PHE A 382 -19.64 -9.50 -6.08
N PRO A 383 -20.18 -9.94 -7.22
CA PRO A 383 -19.47 -9.83 -8.49
C PRO A 383 -18.90 -8.43 -8.70
N LEU A 384 -17.62 -8.30 -9.05
CA LEU A 384 -16.97 -6.98 -9.21
C LEU A 384 -17.71 -6.09 -10.23
N ALA A 385 -18.38 -6.68 -11.22
CA ALA A 385 -19.20 -5.95 -12.20
C ALA A 385 -20.38 -5.18 -11.58
N GLN A 386 -20.81 -5.53 -10.35
CA GLN A 386 -21.81 -4.80 -9.58
C GLN A 386 -21.21 -3.63 -8.82
N THR A 387 -19.88 -3.58 -8.62
CA THR A 387 -19.22 -2.48 -7.93
C THR A 387 -19.08 -1.30 -8.88
N VAL A 388 -19.76 -0.21 -8.59
CA VAL A 388 -19.84 0.97 -9.47
C VAL A 388 -18.84 2.08 -9.09
N ALA A 389 -18.38 2.08 -7.85
CA ALA A 389 -17.32 2.97 -7.36
C ALA A 389 -16.68 2.43 -6.09
N CYS A 390 -15.42 2.82 -5.87
CA CYS A 390 -14.69 2.63 -4.62
C CYS A 390 -14.30 4.00 -4.03
N ILE A 391 -14.60 4.21 -2.76
CA ILE A 391 -14.25 5.40 -1.98
C ILE A 391 -13.27 4.94 -0.90
N ASN A 392 -12.00 5.20 -1.10
CA ASN A 392 -10.93 4.86 -0.16
C ASN A 392 -10.59 6.07 0.71
N ILE A 393 -10.40 5.82 1.99
CA ILE A 393 -10.12 6.85 2.99
C ILE A 393 -8.86 6.44 3.74
N ASP A 394 -7.83 7.24 3.60
CA ASP A 394 -6.55 6.93 4.21
C ASP A 394 -5.84 8.21 4.61
N MET A 395 -5.51 8.35 5.90
CA MET A 395 -4.87 9.52 6.50
C MET A 395 -5.60 10.83 6.20
N ILE A 396 -6.66 11.12 6.93
CA ILE A 396 -7.46 12.36 6.77
C ILE A 396 -7.46 13.26 8.01
N GLY A 397 -6.67 12.94 9.02
CA GLY A 397 -6.67 13.62 10.32
C GLY A 397 -5.59 14.69 10.51
N ARG A 398 -4.65 14.84 9.58
CA ARG A 398 -3.49 15.72 9.74
C ARG A 398 -3.42 16.83 8.70
N ILE A 399 -2.40 17.67 8.85
CA ILE A 399 -2.02 18.72 7.89
C ILE A 399 -0.64 18.35 7.33
N ASP A 400 -0.48 18.36 6.02
CA ASP A 400 0.78 18.06 5.35
C ASP A 400 1.76 19.24 5.34
N ASP A 401 3.00 18.96 4.96
CA ASP A 401 4.07 19.95 4.94
C ASP A 401 3.80 21.13 3.99
N LYS A 402 3.00 20.91 2.93
CA LYS A 402 2.65 21.96 1.97
C LYS A 402 1.68 22.99 2.54
N HIS A 403 0.88 22.62 3.54
CA HIS A 403 -0.20 23.44 4.11
C HIS A 403 0.06 23.93 5.54
N LEU A 404 1.21 23.59 6.15
CA LEU A 404 1.53 23.97 7.55
C LEU A 404 1.41 25.47 7.81
N ASN A 405 1.79 26.32 6.84
CA ASN A 405 1.75 27.78 6.97
C ASN A 405 0.61 28.41 6.15
N GLY A 406 -0.38 27.63 5.75
CA GLY A 406 -1.46 28.04 4.85
C GLY A 406 -2.86 27.79 5.37
N ASP A 407 -3.79 27.68 4.46
CA ASP A 407 -5.17 27.32 4.76
C ASP A 407 -5.27 25.78 4.99
N HIS A 408 -5.60 25.40 6.21
CA HIS A 408 -5.80 23.98 6.60
C HIS A 408 -7.10 23.38 6.04
N ASN A 409 -7.96 24.21 5.44
CA ASN A 409 -9.24 23.79 4.88
C ASN A 409 -9.08 23.16 3.48
N TYR A 410 -8.32 22.08 3.39
CA TYR A 410 -8.05 21.35 2.15
C TYR A 410 -8.20 19.83 2.32
N ILE A 411 -8.27 19.15 1.19
CA ILE A 411 -8.12 17.70 1.07
C ILE A 411 -7.58 17.35 -0.32
N HIS A 412 -6.63 16.43 -0.39
CA HIS A 412 -6.22 15.82 -1.64
C HIS A 412 -7.24 14.78 -2.09
N VAL A 413 -7.63 14.86 -3.37
CA VAL A 413 -8.54 13.89 -3.99
C VAL A 413 -7.86 13.26 -5.19
N ILE A 414 -7.51 12.01 -5.05
CA ILE A 414 -6.72 11.26 -6.01
C ILE A 414 -7.63 10.27 -6.75
N GLY A 415 -7.48 10.14 -8.07
CA GLY A 415 -8.29 9.26 -8.91
C GLY A 415 -9.41 9.96 -9.68
N VAL A 416 -9.56 11.30 -9.54
CA VAL A 416 -10.61 12.05 -10.24
C VAL A 416 -10.40 12.14 -11.76
N ASN A 417 -9.17 11.97 -12.21
CA ASN A 417 -8.80 12.00 -13.63
C ASN A 417 -8.45 10.60 -14.17
N LYS A 418 -8.92 9.55 -13.50
CA LYS A 418 -8.65 8.16 -13.87
C LYS A 418 -9.95 7.36 -13.95
N LEU A 419 -10.05 6.49 -14.97
CA LEU A 419 -11.18 5.60 -15.25
C LEU A 419 -12.51 6.30 -15.58
N SER A 420 -12.84 7.47 -15.00
CA SER A 420 -14.15 8.10 -15.15
C SER A 420 -14.09 9.61 -15.15
N THR A 421 -14.62 10.24 -16.19
CA THR A 421 -14.79 11.70 -16.27
C THR A 421 -15.87 12.24 -15.33
N ASP A 422 -16.73 11.37 -14.77
CA ASP A 422 -17.79 11.76 -13.84
C ASP A 422 -17.29 12.05 -12.43
N LEU A 423 -16.12 11.48 -12.00
CA LEU A 423 -15.69 11.53 -10.60
C LEU A 423 -15.41 12.96 -10.12
N LYS A 424 -14.70 13.75 -10.92
CA LYS A 424 -14.38 15.14 -10.56
C LYS A 424 -15.61 16.01 -10.34
N PRO A 425 -16.57 16.11 -11.28
CA PRO A 425 -17.80 16.89 -11.05
C PRO A 425 -18.65 16.36 -9.89
N ILE A 426 -18.60 15.07 -9.58
CA ILE A 426 -19.29 14.49 -8.41
C ILE A 426 -18.70 15.05 -7.11
N VAL A 427 -17.37 15.03 -6.97
CA VAL A 427 -16.69 15.55 -5.78
C VAL A 427 -16.90 17.06 -5.65
N GLU A 428 -16.78 17.82 -6.74
CA GLU A 428 -17.00 19.26 -6.76
C GLU A 428 -18.43 19.63 -6.34
N LYS A 429 -19.44 18.89 -6.82
CA LYS A 429 -20.85 19.06 -6.41
C LYS A 429 -21.02 18.73 -4.92
N ALA A 430 -20.46 17.63 -4.43
CA ALA A 430 -20.50 17.25 -3.03
C ALA A 430 -19.86 18.28 -2.10
N ASN A 431 -18.85 18.99 -2.61
CA ASN A 431 -18.11 20.02 -1.88
C ASN A 431 -18.83 21.38 -1.83
N ALA A 432 -19.91 21.59 -2.59
CA ALA A 432 -20.56 22.90 -2.70
C ALA A 432 -20.99 23.51 -1.35
N GLU A 433 -21.41 22.65 -0.40
CA GLU A 433 -21.81 23.07 0.96
C GLU A 433 -20.62 23.04 1.93
N ILE A 434 -19.69 22.10 1.79
CA ILE A 434 -18.55 21.90 2.70
C ILE A 434 -17.47 22.97 2.46
N LYS A 435 -17.26 23.36 1.21
CA LYS A 435 -16.34 24.43 0.78
C LYS A 435 -14.88 24.21 1.22
N MET A 436 -14.38 22.99 1.03
CA MET A 436 -12.97 22.71 1.16
C MET A 436 -12.22 23.07 -0.13
N LYS A 437 -10.94 23.41 -0.02
CA LYS A 437 -10.04 23.42 -1.18
C LYS A 437 -9.82 21.95 -1.60
N LEU A 438 -10.31 21.57 -2.76
CA LEU A 438 -10.00 20.28 -3.37
C LEU A 438 -8.64 20.40 -4.05
N ASP A 439 -7.69 19.64 -3.57
CA ASP A 439 -6.33 19.63 -4.11
C ASP A 439 -6.13 18.36 -4.95
N TYR A 440 -5.68 18.53 -6.19
CA TYR A 440 -5.50 17.46 -7.16
C TYR A 440 -4.03 17.25 -7.54
N ASP A 441 -3.09 17.86 -6.82
CA ASP A 441 -1.65 17.79 -7.12
C ASP A 441 -1.14 16.34 -7.17
N TYR A 442 -1.69 15.47 -6.32
CA TYR A 442 -1.30 14.06 -6.27
C TYR A 442 -2.03 13.16 -7.29
N ASP A 443 -2.94 13.72 -8.08
CA ASP A 443 -3.63 13.00 -9.16
C ASP A 443 -2.94 13.15 -10.53
N HIS A 444 -1.84 13.91 -10.58
CA HIS A 444 -1.08 14.13 -11.81
C HIS A 444 -0.34 12.85 -12.25
N PRO A 445 -0.30 12.50 -13.56
CA PRO A 445 0.38 11.30 -14.06
C PRO A 445 1.87 11.19 -13.68
N GLU A 446 2.55 12.33 -13.62
CA GLU A 446 3.99 12.42 -13.30
C GLU A 446 4.27 12.64 -11.81
N GLU A 447 3.28 12.39 -10.94
CA GLU A 447 3.44 12.55 -9.49
C GLU A 447 4.56 11.62 -8.97
N PRO A 448 5.67 12.18 -8.43
CA PRO A 448 6.91 11.42 -8.22
C PRO A 448 6.81 10.38 -7.10
N MET A 449 5.90 10.58 -6.13
CA MET A 449 5.71 9.65 -5.02
C MET A 449 4.76 8.51 -5.36
N ARG A 450 4.07 8.61 -6.50
CA ARG A 450 3.16 7.60 -7.05
C ARG A 450 2.05 7.19 -6.07
N LEU A 451 1.47 8.18 -5.37
CA LEU A 451 0.50 7.96 -4.30
C LEU A 451 -0.76 7.23 -4.77
N TYR A 452 -1.17 7.41 -6.04
CA TYR A 452 -2.28 6.65 -6.61
C TYR A 452 -2.14 5.12 -6.48
N TYR A 453 -0.92 4.60 -6.40
CA TYR A 453 -0.63 3.16 -6.35
C TYR A 453 -0.37 2.66 -4.93
N ARG A 454 -0.52 3.52 -3.91
CA ARG A 454 -0.02 3.25 -2.56
C ARG A 454 -1.09 3.01 -1.51
N SER A 455 -2.38 2.97 -1.87
CA SER A 455 -3.45 2.63 -0.96
C SER A 455 -4.48 1.71 -1.63
N ASP A 456 -5.43 1.22 -0.87
CA ASP A 456 -6.34 0.12 -1.21
C ASP A 456 -7.22 0.33 -2.44
N HIS A 457 -7.55 1.59 -2.79
CA HIS A 457 -8.33 1.91 -3.99
C HIS A 457 -7.69 1.38 -5.28
N TYR A 458 -6.36 1.24 -5.30
CA TYR A 458 -5.66 0.78 -6.50
C TYR A 458 -6.04 -0.66 -6.88
N ASN A 459 -6.28 -1.53 -5.90
CA ASN A 459 -6.73 -2.88 -6.19
C ASN A 459 -8.12 -2.92 -6.86
N PHE A 460 -9.00 -1.97 -6.56
CA PHE A 460 -10.28 -1.80 -7.25
C PHE A 460 -10.08 -1.16 -8.63
N ALA A 461 -9.31 -0.09 -8.70
CA ALA A 461 -9.05 0.65 -9.93
C ALA A 461 -8.44 -0.22 -11.04
N LYS A 462 -7.45 -1.06 -10.71
CA LYS A 462 -6.84 -1.99 -11.69
C LYS A 462 -7.80 -3.05 -12.23
N ASN A 463 -8.96 -3.23 -11.58
CA ASN A 463 -10.07 -4.07 -12.05
C ASN A 463 -11.16 -3.25 -12.78
N GLY A 464 -10.88 -2.00 -13.15
CA GLY A 464 -11.77 -1.14 -13.92
C GLY A 464 -12.88 -0.48 -13.09
N ILE A 465 -12.76 -0.43 -11.76
CA ILE A 465 -13.73 0.21 -10.87
C ILE A 465 -13.32 1.67 -10.64
N PRO A 466 -14.15 2.67 -11.01
CA PRO A 466 -13.89 4.07 -10.71
C PRO A 466 -13.63 4.28 -9.22
N SER A 467 -12.44 4.79 -8.87
CA SER A 467 -11.97 4.81 -7.48
C SER A 467 -11.47 6.20 -7.10
N LEU A 468 -11.88 6.67 -5.94
CA LEU A 468 -11.41 7.89 -5.30
C LEU A 468 -10.59 7.55 -4.06
N PHE A 469 -9.52 8.27 -3.86
CA PHE A 469 -8.70 8.22 -2.67
C PHE A 469 -8.66 9.61 -2.02
N PHE A 470 -9.23 9.70 -0.82
CA PHE A 470 -9.22 10.91 0.00
C PHE A 470 -8.07 10.85 1.00
N PHE A 471 -7.24 11.89 0.99
CA PHE A 471 -5.96 11.93 1.68
C PHE A 471 -5.64 13.34 2.17
N SER A 472 -5.09 13.51 3.36
CA SER A 472 -4.68 14.82 3.85
C SER A 472 -3.20 15.15 3.61
N GLY A 473 -2.45 14.22 3.02
CA GLY A 473 -1.03 14.37 2.73
C GLY A 473 -0.12 13.71 3.76
N LEU A 474 1.15 13.59 3.41
CA LEU A 474 2.17 13.06 4.30
C LEU A 474 2.60 14.13 5.32
N HIS A 475 2.91 13.68 6.52
CA HIS A 475 3.41 14.51 7.62
C HIS A 475 4.67 13.87 8.25
N PRO A 476 5.49 14.61 9.03
CA PRO A 476 6.77 14.11 9.55
C PRO A 476 6.66 12.89 10.46
N HIS A 477 5.49 12.62 11.01
CA HIS A 477 5.24 11.50 11.92
C HIS A 477 4.68 10.24 11.23
N TYR A 478 4.57 10.25 9.91
CA TYR A 478 4.13 9.10 9.11
C TYR A 478 5.04 7.88 9.37
N HIS A 479 4.45 6.73 9.71
CA HIS A 479 5.17 5.50 10.09
C HIS A 479 6.19 5.69 11.23
N THR A 480 5.83 6.51 12.24
CA THR A 480 6.63 6.71 13.44
C THR A 480 5.79 6.53 14.71
N PRO A 481 6.42 6.28 15.87
CA PRO A 481 5.72 6.23 17.16
C PRO A 481 5.02 7.53 17.56
N GLU A 482 5.35 8.63 16.89
CA GLU A 482 4.80 9.97 17.13
C GLU A 482 3.51 10.24 16.34
N ASP A 483 3.00 9.30 15.54
CA ASP A 483 1.66 9.42 14.96
C ASP A 483 0.57 9.15 16.01
N THR A 484 0.35 10.16 16.85
CA THR A 484 -0.46 10.11 18.06
C THR A 484 -1.72 10.97 17.96
N ILE A 485 -2.73 10.63 18.75
CA ILE A 485 -4.06 11.25 18.72
C ILE A 485 -4.04 12.75 19.06
N ASP A 486 -3.10 13.21 19.88
CA ASP A 486 -2.94 14.63 20.27
C ASP A 486 -2.56 15.55 19.11
N LYS A 487 -2.13 14.96 18.00
CA LYS A 487 -1.75 15.69 16.77
C LYS A 487 -2.83 15.71 15.70
N ILE A 488 -3.97 15.09 15.94
CA ILE A 488 -5.09 15.04 14.99
C ILE A 488 -5.87 16.38 15.04
N ASP A 489 -6.09 16.96 13.88
CA ASP A 489 -7.01 18.09 13.72
C ASP A 489 -8.44 17.56 13.50
N PHE A 490 -9.17 17.33 14.60
CA PHE A 490 -10.51 16.78 14.56
C PHE A 490 -11.52 17.67 13.83
N THR A 491 -11.32 18.98 13.82
CA THR A 491 -12.17 19.92 13.09
C THR A 491 -12.04 19.67 11.57
N MET A 492 -10.80 19.57 11.08
CA MET A 492 -10.56 19.28 9.66
C MET A 492 -10.91 17.85 9.30
N MET A 493 -10.59 16.87 10.15
CA MET A 493 -10.96 15.47 9.96
C MET A 493 -12.47 15.32 9.76
N THR A 494 -13.27 15.85 10.70
CA THR A 494 -14.74 15.80 10.62
C THR A 494 -15.28 16.51 9.38
N LYS A 495 -14.67 17.60 8.97
CA LYS A 495 -15.06 18.31 7.75
C LYS A 495 -14.78 17.48 6.50
N ARG A 496 -13.63 16.77 6.46
CA ARG A 496 -13.27 15.81 5.40
C ARG A 496 -14.22 14.63 5.38
N GLU A 497 -14.55 14.05 6.53
CA GLU A 497 -15.55 12.99 6.67
C GLU A 497 -16.91 13.38 6.06
N LYS A 498 -17.38 14.61 6.34
CA LYS A 498 -18.64 15.14 5.78
C LYS A 498 -18.57 15.29 4.25
N LEU A 499 -17.46 15.74 3.72
CA LEU A 499 -17.25 15.80 2.26
C LEU A 499 -17.30 14.40 1.63
N ILE A 500 -16.62 13.43 2.24
CA ILE A 500 -16.58 12.04 1.77
C ILE A 500 -17.98 11.41 1.85
N PHE A 501 -18.72 11.68 2.93
CA PHE A 501 -20.13 11.30 3.05
C PHE A 501 -20.97 11.89 1.91
N ASN A 502 -20.88 13.20 1.65
CA ASN A 502 -21.62 13.86 0.59
C ASN A 502 -21.24 13.32 -0.80
N THR A 503 -19.96 13.00 -1.03
CA THR A 503 -19.50 12.38 -2.29
C THR A 503 -20.11 11.00 -2.46
N THR A 504 -20.06 10.18 -1.42
CA THR A 504 -20.68 8.84 -1.41
C THR A 504 -22.20 8.95 -1.60
N TRP A 505 -22.85 9.93 -0.96
CA TRP A 505 -24.28 10.18 -1.10
C TRP A 505 -24.67 10.55 -2.54
N GLU A 506 -23.89 11.40 -3.19
CA GLU A 506 -24.12 11.78 -4.58
C GLU A 506 -24.04 10.56 -5.52
N ILE A 507 -23.02 9.72 -5.36
CA ILE A 507 -22.89 8.48 -6.14
C ILE A 507 -24.03 7.52 -5.82
N ALA A 508 -24.41 7.40 -4.54
CA ALA A 508 -25.43 6.47 -4.09
C ALA A 508 -26.85 6.82 -4.59
N ASN A 509 -27.14 8.09 -4.88
CA ASN A 509 -28.49 8.54 -5.17
C ASN A 509 -28.69 9.09 -6.60
N ARG A 510 -27.63 9.32 -7.38
CA ARG A 510 -27.74 9.77 -8.77
C ARG A 510 -28.32 8.69 -9.68
N ASP A 511 -28.99 9.08 -10.77
CA ASP A 511 -29.63 8.12 -11.68
C ASP A 511 -28.62 7.20 -12.38
N LYS A 512 -27.54 7.78 -12.91
CA LYS A 512 -26.51 7.04 -13.64
C LYS A 512 -25.32 6.76 -12.74
N LYS A 513 -24.80 5.54 -12.76
CA LYS A 513 -23.51 5.22 -12.16
C LYS A 513 -22.38 5.97 -12.87
N PRO A 514 -21.22 6.18 -12.22
CA PRO A 514 -20.05 6.74 -12.89
C PRO A 514 -19.70 5.93 -14.14
N VAL A 515 -19.47 6.63 -15.26
CA VAL A 515 -19.10 6.00 -16.53
C VAL A 515 -17.62 5.61 -16.50
N VAL A 516 -17.27 4.48 -17.09
CA VAL A 516 -15.86 4.08 -17.29
C VAL A 516 -15.47 4.45 -18.71
N ASP A 517 -14.87 5.61 -18.90
CA ASP A 517 -14.58 6.22 -20.21
C ASP A 517 -13.15 6.75 -20.35
N MET A 518 -12.32 6.53 -19.33
CA MET A 518 -10.91 6.89 -19.34
C MET A 518 -10.02 5.64 -19.13
N PRO A 519 -8.82 5.60 -19.71
CA PRO A 519 -7.89 4.51 -19.45
C PRO A 519 -7.37 4.56 -18.01
N LEU A 520 -7.08 3.39 -17.45
CA LEU A 520 -6.17 3.30 -16.33
C LEU A 520 -4.75 3.42 -16.90
N GLU A 521 -4.00 4.45 -16.53
CA GLU A 521 -2.59 4.52 -16.88
C GLU A 521 -1.84 3.44 -16.11
N ASP A 522 -1.34 2.44 -16.85
CA ASP A 522 -0.57 1.35 -16.25
C ASP A 522 0.70 1.90 -15.59
N ALA A 523 0.93 1.46 -14.36
CA ALA A 523 2.20 1.64 -13.68
C ALA A 523 3.28 0.81 -14.42
N GLN A 524 3.85 1.34 -15.51
CA GLN A 524 4.95 0.68 -16.18
C GLN A 524 6.10 0.48 -15.18
N GLY A 525 6.25 -0.77 -14.74
CA GLY A 525 7.50 -1.30 -14.21
C GLY A 525 7.94 -0.81 -12.83
N THR A 526 7.11 -0.97 -11.79
CA THR A 526 7.66 -0.95 -10.44
C THR A 526 6.98 -2.02 -9.58
N GLY A 527 7.63 -3.20 -9.51
CA GLY A 527 7.42 -4.05 -8.35
C GLY A 527 7.88 -3.27 -7.10
N ARG A 528 7.05 -3.27 -6.06
CA ARG A 528 7.47 -2.92 -4.69
C ARG A 528 8.52 -3.89 -4.21
#